data_b5c64ca019669a8477fd865f9d9c434c
#
_entry.id   b5c64ca019669a8477fd865f9d9c434c
#
_cell.length_a   1.000
_cell.length_b   1.000
_cell.length_c   1.000
_cell.angle_alpha   90.00
_cell.angle_beta   90.00
_cell.angle_gamma   90.00
#
_symmetry.space_group_name_H-M   'P 1'
#
loop_
_entity.id
_entity.type
_entity.pdbx_description
1 polymer ?
#
loop_
_entity_poly.entity_id
_entity_poly.type
_entity_poly.pdbx_seq_one_letter_code
_entity_poly.pdbx_strand_id
1 'polypeptide(L)'
;MEKLLQAIVTAAANREKMLIRISGHGASGKSTFAKRLQQLLPDGQSQLLETDAYIIANDFSQAVLISYPYQGKEVLHSITACHPARHELASLRRDIMMFKQGLDFLSIDTPWAPSFLVKGNVPFLIAEGMSTTFLEPELFDLSLYFYTDGDTELQRRLDRDTRSRGRNPEFIQQSHVHRRTQYVRYLEPYQKQFDIVVNQSQNRFTVETCHISEN
;
A
#
# COMPACT_ATOMS: atom_id res chain seq x y z
N MET A 1 -15.01 6.00 8.57
CA MET A 1 -14.11 4.83 8.69
C MET A 1 -14.89 3.61 9.16
N GLU A 2 -15.54 3.66 10.33
CA GLU A 2 -16.22 2.48 10.93
C GLU A 2 -17.28 1.86 10.01
N LYS A 3 -18.09 2.66 9.32
CA LYS A 3 -19.09 2.14 8.36
C LYS A 3 -18.45 1.29 7.24
N LEU A 4 -17.31 1.74 6.70
CA LEU A 4 -16.61 0.99 5.65
C LEU A 4 -15.98 -0.30 6.20
N LEU A 5 -15.37 -0.23 7.38
CA LEU A 5 -14.84 -1.42 8.07
C LEU A 5 -15.93 -2.47 8.28
N GLN A 6 -17.10 -2.05 8.80
CA GLN A 6 -18.22 -2.96 9.02
C GLN A 6 -18.76 -3.57 7.73
N ALA A 7 -18.85 -2.79 6.66
CA ALA A 7 -19.29 -3.30 5.36
C ALA A 7 -18.32 -4.39 4.82
N ILE A 8 -17.00 -4.18 4.97
CA ILE A 8 -16.00 -5.17 4.56
C ILE A 8 -16.08 -6.44 5.41
N VAL A 9 -16.23 -6.29 6.73
CA VAL A 9 -16.38 -7.44 7.65
C VAL A 9 -17.63 -8.25 7.30
N THR A 10 -18.74 -7.57 7.00
CA THR A 10 -19.99 -8.25 6.56
C THR A 10 -19.78 -8.98 5.24
N ALA A 11 -19.12 -8.37 4.27
CA ALA A 11 -18.80 -9.03 2.99
C ALA A 11 -17.86 -10.23 3.18
N ALA A 12 -16.91 -10.14 4.10
CA ALA A 12 -15.99 -11.23 4.43
C ALA A 12 -16.70 -12.40 5.11
N ALA A 13 -17.68 -12.15 5.98
CA ALA A 13 -18.41 -13.19 6.70
C ALA A 13 -19.16 -14.19 5.78
N ASN A 14 -19.43 -13.80 4.54
CA ASN A 14 -20.09 -14.63 3.54
C ASN A 14 -19.10 -15.39 2.63
N ARG A 15 -17.81 -15.36 2.93
CA ARG A 15 -16.77 -15.98 2.10
C ARG A 15 -15.90 -16.95 2.90
N GLU A 16 -15.63 -18.10 2.32
CA GLU A 16 -14.69 -19.08 2.90
C GLU A 16 -13.24 -18.58 2.86
N LYS A 17 -12.89 -17.80 1.82
CA LYS A 17 -11.55 -17.23 1.65
C LYS A 17 -11.65 -15.88 0.96
N MET A 18 -10.83 -14.91 1.42
CA MET A 18 -10.79 -13.58 0.83
C MET A 18 -9.40 -12.97 0.93
N LEU A 19 -8.91 -12.46 -0.20
CA LEU A 19 -7.68 -11.72 -0.31
C LEU A 19 -7.98 -10.24 -0.57
N ILE A 20 -7.62 -9.39 0.39
CA ILE A 20 -7.88 -7.96 0.35
C ILE A 20 -6.57 -7.21 0.10
N ARG A 21 -6.51 -6.36 -0.93
CA ARG A 21 -5.39 -5.42 -1.07
C ARG A 21 -5.75 -4.03 -0.59
N ILE A 22 -4.82 -3.41 0.14
CA ILE A 22 -4.95 -2.02 0.60
C ILE A 22 -3.71 -1.26 0.14
N SER A 23 -3.88 -0.39 -0.83
CA SER A 23 -2.79 0.36 -1.44
C SER A 23 -2.94 1.87 -1.32
N GLY A 24 -1.95 2.60 -1.86
CA GLY A 24 -1.87 4.06 -1.84
C GLY A 24 -0.48 4.56 -1.42
N HIS A 25 -0.27 5.88 -1.51
CA HIS A 25 1.04 6.46 -1.20
C HIS A 25 1.39 6.43 0.30
N GLY A 26 2.62 6.79 0.62
CA GLY A 26 3.09 6.87 2.01
C GLY A 26 2.31 7.90 2.83
N ALA A 27 2.01 7.58 4.09
CA ALA A 27 1.24 8.43 5.02
C ALA A 27 -0.23 8.67 4.64
N SER A 28 -0.80 7.89 3.71
CA SER A 28 -2.23 7.99 3.33
C SER A 28 -3.20 7.35 4.33
N GLY A 29 -2.72 6.67 5.38
CA GLY A 29 -3.57 6.06 6.42
C GLY A 29 -3.92 4.59 6.20
N LYS A 30 -3.45 3.96 5.12
CA LYS A 30 -3.73 2.55 4.78
C LYS A 30 -3.33 1.55 5.87
N SER A 31 -2.15 1.68 6.48
CA SER A 31 -1.69 0.75 7.54
C SER A 31 -2.54 0.82 8.79
N THR A 32 -3.01 2.02 9.16
CA THR A 32 -3.96 2.20 10.29
C THR A 32 -5.28 1.50 9.98
N PHE A 33 -5.79 1.65 8.78
CA PHE A 33 -7.01 1.00 8.35
C PHE A 33 -6.86 -0.53 8.28
N ALA A 34 -5.76 -1.03 7.72
CA ALA A 34 -5.47 -2.46 7.60
C ALA A 34 -5.42 -3.16 8.97
N LYS A 35 -4.70 -2.55 9.93
CA LYS A 35 -4.63 -3.05 11.31
C LYS A 35 -5.99 -3.05 11.99
N ARG A 36 -6.79 -2.00 11.79
CA ARG A 36 -8.14 -1.94 12.34
C ARG A 36 -9.08 -2.97 11.71
N LEU A 37 -8.98 -3.19 10.40
CA LEU A 37 -9.74 -4.23 9.71
C LEU A 37 -9.37 -5.61 10.24
N GLN A 38 -8.08 -5.92 10.38
CA GLN A 38 -7.60 -7.18 10.95
C GLN A 38 -8.18 -7.43 12.35
N GLN A 39 -8.23 -6.41 13.20
CA GLN A 39 -8.79 -6.52 14.56
C GLN A 39 -10.30 -6.79 14.60
N LEU A 40 -11.03 -6.46 13.54
CA LEU A 40 -12.47 -6.68 13.43
C LEU A 40 -12.84 -8.01 12.79
N LEU A 41 -11.91 -8.63 12.09
CA LEU A 41 -12.06 -10.00 11.58
C LEU A 41 -11.91 -10.99 12.73
N PRO A 42 -12.52 -12.19 12.63
CA PRO A 42 -12.46 -13.17 13.73
C PRO A 42 -11.02 -13.56 14.08
N ASP A 43 -10.75 -13.72 15.37
CA ASP A 43 -9.43 -14.04 15.90
C ASP A 43 -8.83 -15.29 15.24
N GLY A 44 -7.56 -15.22 14.86
CA GLY A 44 -6.84 -16.31 14.22
C GLY A 44 -7.25 -16.60 12.77
N GLN A 45 -8.25 -15.90 12.22
CA GLN A 45 -8.74 -16.13 10.86
C GLN A 45 -8.17 -15.15 9.83
N SER A 46 -7.39 -14.16 10.26
CA SER A 46 -6.81 -13.17 9.35
C SER A 46 -5.33 -12.96 9.58
N GLN A 47 -4.61 -12.68 8.50
CA GLN A 47 -3.20 -12.26 8.55
C GLN A 47 -3.01 -10.97 7.75
N LEU A 48 -2.02 -10.17 8.21
CA LEU A 48 -1.63 -8.93 7.55
C LEU A 48 -0.24 -9.11 6.93
N LEU A 49 -0.16 -9.01 5.61
CA LEU A 49 1.09 -8.96 4.86
C LEU A 49 1.44 -7.50 4.57
N GLU A 50 2.36 -6.94 5.34
CA GLU A 50 2.92 -5.60 5.08
C GLU A 50 3.90 -5.70 3.90
N THR A 51 3.57 -5.13 2.75
CA THR A 51 4.34 -5.30 1.51
C THR A 51 5.50 -4.31 1.35
N ASP A 52 5.80 -3.53 2.37
CA ASP A 52 7.00 -2.68 2.39
C ASP A 52 8.30 -3.52 2.34
N ALA A 53 8.26 -4.81 2.75
CA ALA A 53 9.35 -5.76 2.55
C ALA A 53 9.71 -5.99 1.07
N TYR A 54 8.75 -5.83 0.17
CA TYR A 54 8.94 -5.99 -1.29
C TYR A 54 9.41 -4.72 -1.98
N ILE A 55 9.72 -3.65 -1.25
CA ILE A 55 10.36 -2.45 -1.80
C ILE A 55 11.88 -2.70 -1.86
N ILE A 56 12.47 -2.60 -3.04
CA ILE A 56 13.91 -2.77 -3.25
C ILE A 56 14.69 -1.72 -2.46
N ALA A 57 15.84 -2.08 -1.91
CA ALA A 57 16.68 -1.24 -1.05
C ALA A 57 17.05 0.11 -1.70
N ASN A 58 17.38 1.10 -0.85
CA ASN A 58 17.67 2.47 -1.29
C ASN A 58 18.86 2.56 -2.24
N ASP A 59 19.88 1.72 -2.08
CA ASP A 59 21.08 1.73 -2.92
C ASP A 59 20.73 1.51 -4.39
N PHE A 60 19.81 0.59 -4.66
CA PHE A 60 19.28 0.39 -6.01
C PHE A 60 18.61 1.66 -6.54
N SER A 61 17.76 2.32 -5.73
CA SER A 61 17.05 3.52 -6.18
C SER A 61 17.95 4.71 -6.47
N GLN A 62 19.08 4.80 -5.78
CA GLN A 62 20.05 5.86 -6.04
C GLN A 62 20.77 5.66 -7.38
N ALA A 63 20.93 4.41 -7.81
CA ALA A 63 21.55 4.07 -9.08
C ALA A 63 20.59 4.18 -10.29
N VAL A 64 19.27 4.13 -10.07
CA VAL A 64 18.28 4.19 -11.14
C VAL A 64 17.67 5.58 -11.23
N LEU A 65 18.00 6.28 -12.31
CA LEU A 65 17.51 7.63 -12.58
C LEU A 65 16.44 7.58 -13.67
N ILE A 66 15.41 8.40 -13.50
CA ILE A 66 14.34 8.61 -14.48
C ILE A 66 14.25 10.10 -14.82
N SER A 67 13.95 10.40 -16.06
CA SER A 67 13.68 11.74 -16.53
C SER A 67 12.18 12.02 -16.58
N TYR A 68 11.78 13.22 -16.15
CA TYR A 68 10.41 13.70 -16.26
C TYR A 68 10.34 15.23 -16.24
N PRO A 69 9.33 15.83 -16.92
CA PRO A 69 9.12 17.27 -16.89
C PRO A 69 8.65 17.73 -15.50
N TYR A 70 9.31 18.75 -14.97
CA TYR A 70 8.95 19.43 -13.74
C TYR A 70 9.21 20.95 -13.88
N GLN A 71 8.18 21.79 -13.63
CA GLN A 71 8.22 23.24 -13.77
C GLN A 71 8.79 23.72 -15.12
N GLY A 72 8.36 23.07 -16.21
CA GLY A 72 8.77 23.43 -17.56
C GLY A 72 10.21 23.02 -17.96
N LYS A 73 10.89 22.26 -17.09
CA LYS A 73 12.23 21.73 -17.35
C LYS A 73 12.23 20.21 -17.22
N GLU A 74 13.07 19.56 -18.01
CA GLU A 74 13.36 18.14 -17.84
C GLU A 74 14.29 17.96 -16.63
N VAL A 75 13.89 17.14 -15.67
CA VAL A 75 14.70 16.84 -14.47
C VAL A 75 15.04 15.37 -14.44
N LEU A 76 16.26 15.05 -14.03
CA LEU A 76 16.73 13.70 -13.79
C LEU A 76 16.71 13.44 -12.28
N HIS A 77 16.01 12.42 -11.83
CA HIS A 77 15.88 12.11 -10.41
C HIS A 77 15.81 10.61 -10.16
N SER A 78 16.28 10.19 -8.97
CA SER A 78 16.16 8.79 -8.53
C SER A 78 14.71 8.34 -8.48
N ILE A 79 14.45 7.07 -8.80
CA ILE A 79 13.13 6.49 -8.63
C ILE A 79 12.75 6.43 -7.14
N THR A 80 11.50 6.73 -6.85
CA THR A 80 10.91 6.58 -5.50
C THR A 80 10.07 5.31 -5.41
N ALA A 81 9.56 4.97 -4.23
CA ALA A 81 8.64 3.85 -4.07
C ALA A 81 7.29 4.03 -4.80
N CYS A 82 7.04 5.18 -5.44
CA CYS A 82 5.88 5.36 -6.32
C CYS A 82 6.10 4.77 -7.73
N HIS A 83 7.32 4.36 -8.06
CA HIS A 83 7.65 3.79 -9.37
C HIS A 83 7.65 2.25 -9.32
N PRO A 84 7.02 1.54 -10.29
CA PRO A 84 6.90 0.07 -10.25
C PRO A 84 8.25 -0.65 -10.20
N ALA A 85 9.30 -0.14 -10.87
CA ALA A 85 10.64 -0.72 -10.82
C ALA A 85 11.31 -0.71 -9.43
N ARG A 86 10.67 -0.10 -8.43
CA ARG A 86 11.14 -0.12 -7.03
C ARG A 86 10.65 -1.33 -6.23
N HIS A 87 9.96 -2.27 -6.86
CA HIS A 87 9.29 -3.35 -6.15
C HIS A 87 9.67 -4.72 -6.71
N GLU A 88 9.84 -5.69 -5.82
CA GLU A 88 10.01 -7.11 -6.11
C GLU A 88 8.64 -7.74 -6.42
N LEU A 89 8.07 -7.34 -7.56
CA LEU A 89 6.70 -7.72 -7.94
C LEU A 89 6.57 -9.21 -8.22
N ALA A 90 7.60 -9.85 -8.79
CA ALA A 90 7.59 -11.29 -9.07
C ALA A 90 7.49 -12.10 -7.77
N SER A 91 8.23 -11.71 -6.74
CA SER A 91 8.20 -12.36 -5.43
C SER A 91 6.86 -12.11 -4.73
N LEU A 92 6.34 -10.88 -4.74
CA LEU A 92 5.03 -10.59 -4.15
C LEU A 92 3.92 -11.36 -4.85
N ARG A 93 3.94 -11.42 -6.20
CA ARG A 93 2.97 -12.18 -6.97
C ARG A 93 3.01 -13.67 -6.64
N ARG A 94 4.21 -14.27 -6.55
CA ARG A 94 4.39 -15.66 -6.12
C ARG A 94 3.72 -15.88 -4.75
N ASP A 95 3.99 -15.04 -3.76
CA ASP A 95 3.50 -15.20 -2.41
C ASP A 95 1.98 -15.06 -2.32
N ILE A 96 1.40 -14.13 -3.06
CA ILE A 96 -0.05 -13.99 -3.22
C ILE A 96 -0.67 -15.25 -3.84
N MET A 97 -0.03 -15.81 -4.87
CA MET A 97 -0.51 -17.05 -5.50
C MET A 97 -0.40 -18.26 -4.56
N MET A 98 0.65 -18.35 -3.75
CA MET A 98 0.78 -19.39 -2.73
C MET A 98 -0.39 -19.32 -1.72
N PHE A 99 -0.71 -18.14 -1.23
CA PHE A 99 -1.89 -17.96 -0.36
C PHE A 99 -3.19 -18.43 -1.04
N LYS A 100 -3.42 -18.03 -2.29
CA LYS A 100 -4.63 -18.43 -3.05
C LYS A 100 -4.75 -19.96 -3.19
N GLN A 101 -3.61 -20.64 -3.30
CA GLN A 101 -3.53 -22.11 -3.38
C GLN A 101 -3.58 -22.81 -2.01
N GLY A 102 -3.70 -22.07 -0.91
CA GLY A 102 -3.71 -22.64 0.44
C GLY A 102 -2.33 -23.06 0.96
N LEU A 103 -1.25 -22.58 0.34
CA LEU A 103 0.13 -22.90 0.69
C LEU A 103 0.70 -21.88 1.66
N ASP A 104 1.42 -22.36 2.68
CA ASP A 104 2.21 -21.54 3.58
C ASP A 104 3.43 -20.97 2.84
N PHE A 105 3.83 -19.74 3.21
CA PHE A 105 5.06 -19.14 2.68
C PHE A 105 5.74 -18.22 3.69
N LEU A 106 7.04 -18.00 3.51
CA LEU A 106 7.80 -16.97 4.21
C LEU A 106 7.80 -15.69 3.36
N SER A 107 7.44 -14.57 3.98
CA SER A 107 7.62 -13.25 3.36
C SER A 107 9.11 -12.96 3.14
N ILE A 108 9.44 -12.02 2.25
CA ILE A 108 10.82 -11.60 2.03
C ILE A 108 11.42 -11.05 3.33
N ASP A 109 12.66 -11.46 3.61
CA ASP A 109 13.47 -10.91 4.70
C ASP A 109 14.25 -9.68 4.24
N THR A 110 14.10 -8.57 4.97
CA THR A 110 14.84 -7.33 4.71
C THR A 110 15.31 -6.70 6.01
N PRO A 111 16.34 -5.84 6.00
CA PRO A 111 16.81 -5.17 7.21
C PRO A 111 15.76 -4.31 7.94
N TRP A 112 14.69 -3.94 7.26
CA TRP A 112 13.60 -3.12 7.82
C TRP A 112 12.29 -3.86 8.05
N ALA A 113 12.19 -5.12 7.59
CA ALA A 113 11.00 -5.95 7.74
C ALA A 113 11.44 -7.43 7.78
N PRO A 114 11.62 -8.02 8.98
CA PRO A 114 11.95 -9.43 9.11
C PRO A 114 10.91 -10.33 8.46
N SER A 115 11.35 -11.44 7.88
CA SER A 115 10.43 -12.42 7.32
C SER A 115 9.55 -13.04 8.41
N PHE A 116 8.31 -13.37 8.05
CA PHE A 116 7.41 -14.12 8.90
C PHE A 116 6.62 -15.13 8.09
N LEU A 117 6.12 -16.14 8.78
CA LEU A 117 5.34 -17.21 8.16
C LEU A 117 3.90 -16.75 7.93
N VAL A 118 3.48 -16.72 6.68
CA VAL A 118 2.08 -16.54 6.28
C VAL A 118 1.44 -17.90 6.06
N LYS A 119 0.36 -18.17 6.77
CA LYS A 119 -0.39 -19.43 6.70
C LYS A 119 -1.39 -19.40 5.56
N GLY A 120 -1.30 -20.35 4.65
CA GLY A 120 -2.20 -20.47 3.50
C GLY A 120 -3.62 -20.97 3.85
N ASN A 121 -3.79 -21.59 5.01
CA ASN A 121 -5.08 -22.13 5.47
C ASN A 121 -5.95 -21.14 6.23
N VAL A 122 -5.50 -19.90 6.47
CA VAL A 122 -6.37 -18.88 7.07
C VAL A 122 -7.37 -18.32 6.03
N PRO A 123 -8.61 -17.98 6.45
CA PRO A 123 -9.61 -17.43 5.54
C PRO A 123 -9.23 -16.10 4.91
N PHE A 124 -8.58 -15.20 5.66
CA PHE A 124 -8.38 -13.82 5.21
C PHE A 124 -6.90 -13.43 5.18
N LEU A 125 -6.46 -12.88 4.05
CA LEU A 125 -5.18 -12.19 3.93
C LEU A 125 -5.41 -10.74 3.54
N ILE A 126 -4.88 -9.82 4.33
CA ILE A 126 -4.82 -8.39 4.03
C ILE A 126 -3.40 -8.09 3.55
N ALA A 127 -3.23 -7.82 2.25
CA ALA A 127 -1.95 -7.36 1.69
C ALA A 127 -1.93 -5.83 1.65
N GLU A 128 -1.11 -5.19 2.49
CA GLU A 128 -1.04 -3.75 2.65
C GLU A 128 0.29 -3.18 2.17
N GLY A 129 0.25 -2.18 1.31
CA GLY A 129 1.41 -1.40 0.87
C GLY A 129 1.37 -0.99 -0.58
N MET A 130 2.31 -0.11 -0.98
CA MET A 130 2.38 0.41 -2.35
C MET A 130 2.63 -0.67 -3.40
N SER A 131 3.36 -1.73 -3.06
CA SER A 131 3.70 -2.81 -4.00
C SER A 131 2.46 -3.49 -4.57
N THR A 132 1.38 -3.58 -3.79
CA THR A 132 0.13 -4.21 -4.25
C THR A 132 -0.57 -3.44 -5.37
N THR A 133 -0.25 -2.16 -5.57
CA THR A 133 -0.78 -1.34 -6.67
C THR A 133 -0.43 -1.91 -8.02
N PHE A 134 0.77 -2.47 -8.15
CA PHE A 134 1.37 -2.86 -9.42
C PHE A 134 1.10 -4.33 -9.78
N LEU A 135 0.35 -5.05 -8.96
CA LEU A 135 -0.12 -6.41 -9.27
C LEU A 135 -1.46 -6.37 -10.00
N GLU A 136 -1.76 -7.44 -10.72
CA GLU A 136 -2.99 -7.60 -11.47
C GLU A 136 -4.21 -7.53 -10.53
N PRO A 137 -5.25 -6.73 -10.86
CA PRO A 137 -6.45 -6.59 -10.02
C PRO A 137 -7.13 -7.92 -9.71
N GLU A 138 -7.14 -8.84 -10.66
CA GLU A 138 -7.83 -10.15 -10.63
C GLU A 138 -7.23 -11.10 -9.58
N LEU A 139 -6.06 -10.79 -9.05
CA LEU A 139 -5.48 -11.54 -7.94
C LEU A 139 -6.23 -11.33 -6.62
N PHE A 140 -6.98 -10.25 -6.49
CA PHE A 140 -7.59 -9.80 -5.25
C PHE A 140 -9.11 -9.85 -5.31
N ASP A 141 -9.74 -10.23 -4.20
CA ASP A 141 -11.20 -10.31 -4.08
C ASP A 141 -11.81 -8.95 -3.72
N LEU A 142 -11.03 -8.07 -3.09
CA LEU A 142 -11.41 -6.70 -2.75
C LEU A 142 -10.16 -5.80 -2.76
N SER A 143 -10.31 -4.60 -3.29
CA SER A 143 -9.21 -3.67 -3.43
C SER A 143 -9.56 -2.27 -2.95
N LEU A 144 -8.71 -1.71 -2.06
CA LEU A 144 -8.86 -0.37 -1.49
C LEU A 144 -7.65 0.50 -1.83
N TYR A 145 -7.91 1.71 -2.29
CA TYR A 145 -6.88 2.71 -2.56
C TYR A 145 -7.02 3.91 -1.64
N PHE A 146 -5.96 4.23 -0.92
CA PHE A 146 -5.91 5.34 0.04
C PHE A 146 -5.01 6.46 -0.46
N TYR A 147 -5.50 7.68 -0.45
CA TYR A 147 -4.70 8.84 -0.82
C TYR A 147 -5.01 10.07 0.03
N THR A 148 -4.14 11.07 -0.08
CA THR A 148 -4.31 12.41 0.48
C THR A 148 -3.81 13.44 -0.53
N ASP A 149 -4.18 14.71 -0.31
CA ASP A 149 -3.51 15.83 -0.96
C ASP A 149 -2.02 15.92 -0.53
N GLY A 150 -1.24 16.73 -1.26
CA GLY A 150 0.20 16.85 -1.03
C GLY A 150 0.53 17.46 0.33
N ASP A 151 -0.23 18.43 0.78
CA ASP A 151 0.01 19.13 2.05
C ASP A 151 -0.23 18.20 3.25
N THR A 152 -1.33 17.44 3.22
CA THR A 152 -1.61 16.41 4.23
C THR A 152 -0.55 15.32 4.25
N GLU A 153 -0.08 14.86 3.06
CA GLU A 153 1.01 13.89 2.97
C GLU A 153 2.28 14.43 3.62
N LEU A 154 2.69 15.66 3.24
CA LEU A 154 3.90 16.29 3.76
C LEU A 154 3.85 16.43 5.28
N GLN A 155 2.75 16.97 5.81
CA GLN A 155 2.58 17.16 7.25
C GLN A 155 2.68 15.82 8.00
N ARG A 156 1.96 14.79 7.56
CA ARG A 156 2.00 13.47 8.19
C ARG A 156 3.37 12.79 8.08
N ARG A 157 4.09 13.02 6.99
CA ARG A 157 5.45 12.51 6.83
C ARG A 157 6.44 13.23 7.73
N LEU A 158 6.33 14.55 7.87
CA LEU A 158 7.13 15.32 8.82
C LEU A 158 6.93 14.76 10.24
N ASP A 159 5.69 14.63 10.68
CA ASP A 159 5.38 14.12 12.03
C ASP A 159 5.91 12.70 12.26
N ARG A 160 5.64 11.78 11.32
CA ARG A 160 6.04 10.38 11.45
C ARG A 160 7.53 10.17 11.29
N ASP A 161 8.11 10.66 10.18
CA ASP A 161 9.48 10.29 9.79
C ASP A 161 10.52 11.02 10.66
N THR A 162 10.18 12.19 11.22
CA THR A 162 11.02 12.86 12.22
C THR A 162 11.01 12.12 13.55
N ARG A 163 9.81 11.75 14.06
CA ARG A 163 9.69 11.11 15.38
C ARG A 163 10.13 9.66 15.40
N SER A 164 9.74 8.87 14.39
CA SER A 164 9.94 7.41 14.41
C SER A 164 11.14 6.94 13.60
N ARG A 165 11.66 7.74 12.66
CA ARG A 165 12.76 7.37 11.76
C ARG A 165 13.97 8.29 11.88
N GLY A 166 13.92 9.32 12.73
CA GLY A 166 15.01 10.28 12.93
C GLY A 166 15.44 11.05 11.68
N ARG A 167 14.55 11.19 10.68
CA ARG A 167 14.89 11.86 9.41
C ARG A 167 14.90 13.37 9.59
N ASN A 168 15.85 14.03 8.89
CA ASN A 168 15.92 15.50 8.86
C ASN A 168 14.65 16.07 8.18
N PRO A 169 13.96 17.05 8.82
CA PRO A 169 12.77 17.69 8.25
C PRO A 169 13.03 18.36 6.89
N GLU A 170 14.17 19.01 6.69
CA GLU A 170 14.54 19.64 5.44
C GLU A 170 14.66 18.63 4.30
N PHE A 171 15.27 17.47 4.58
CA PHE A 171 15.34 16.38 3.61
C PHE A 171 13.94 15.85 3.24
N ILE A 172 13.02 15.76 4.23
CA ILE A 172 11.63 15.33 3.97
C ILE A 172 10.96 16.33 3.04
N GLN A 173 11.08 17.64 3.29
CA GLN A 173 10.49 18.70 2.46
C GLN A 173 11.05 18.68 1.03
N GLN A 174 12.37 18.64 0.88
CA GLN A 174 13.02 18.61 -0.44
C GLN A 174 12.63 17.37 -1.25
N SER A 175 12.64 16.21 -0.61
CA SER A 175 12.27 14.94 -1.28
C SER A 175 10.78 14.82 -1.60
N HIS A 176 9.92 15.58 -0.89
CA HIS A 176 8.47 15.50 -1.06
C HIS A 176 8.03 15.87 -2.47
N VAL A 177 8.58 16.94 -3.03
CA VAL A 177 8.22 17.43 -4.38
C VAL A 177 8.40 16.33 -5.43
N HIS A 178 9.56 15.69 -5.45
CA HIS A 178 9.86 14.61 -6.41
C HIS A 178 9.02 13.36 -6.15
N ARG A 179 8.79 13.02 -4.88
CA ARG A 179 7.89 11.91 -4.53
C ARG A 179 6.47 12.18 -4.99
N ARG A 180 5.96 13.39 -4.78
CA ARG A 180 4.60 13.77 -5.21
C ARG A 180 4.47 13.78 -6.72
N THR A 181 5.46 14.28 -7.45
CA THR A 181 5.48 14.22 -8.92
C THR A 181 5.48 12.76 -9.42
N GLN A 182 6.28 11.88 -8.81
CA GLN A 182 6.31 10.47 -9.19
C GLN A 182 5.02 9.74 -8.76
N TYR A 183 4.39 10.12 -7.64
CA TYR A 183 3.09 9.61 -7.24
C TYR A 183 2.04 9.88 -8.31
N VAL A 184 1.86 11.13 -8.70
CA VAL A 184 0.88 11.53 -9.72
C VAL A 184 1.12 10.82 -11.06
N ARG A 185 2.40 10.57 -11.39
CA ARG A 185 2.78 10.00 -12.68
C ARG A 185 2.71 8.47 -12.73
N TYR A 186 3.09 7.79 -11.65
CA TYR A 186 3.34 6.35 -11.68
C TYR A 186 2.47 5.54 -10.72
N LEU A 187 1.83 6.13 -9.72
CA LEU A 187 1.01 5.41 -8.75
C LEU A 187 -0.47 5.80 -8.83
N GLU A 188 -0.78 7.09 -8.85
CA GLU A 188 -2.16 7.61 -8.90
C GLU A 188 -2.98 7.08 -10.08
N PRO A 189 -2.43 6.88 -11.31
CA PRO A 189 -3.21 6.36 -12.44
C PRO A 189 -3.82 4.97 -12.20
N TYR A 190 -3.28 4.19 -11.28
CA TYR A 190 -3.82 2.88 -10.89
C TYR A 190 -5.05 2.97 -9.98
N GLN A 191 -5.33 4.14 -9.39
CA GLN A 191 -6.47 4.35 -8.48
C GLN A 191 -7.80 3.86 -9.08
N LYS A 192 -8.00 4.05 -10.38
CA LYS A 192 -9.21 3.64 -11.12
C LYS A 192 -9.43 2.12 -11.22
N GLN A 193 -8.42 1.32 -10.84
CA GLN A 193 -8.48 -0.14 -10.84
C GLN A 193 -8.90 -0.71 -9.47
N PHE A 194 -9.26 0.17 -8.52
CA PHE A 194 -9.61 -0.23 -7.17
C PHE A 194 -11.13 -0.11 -6.96
N ASP A 195 -11.68 -1.08 -6.22
CA ASP A 195 -13.12 -1.14 -5.93
C ASP A 195 -13.55 -0.01 -5.00
N ILE A 196 -12.66 0.35 -4.07
CA ILE A 196 -12.92 1.38 -3.07
C ILE A 196 -11.79 2.41 -3.09
N VAL A 197 -12.17 3.67 -3.20
CA VAL A 197 -11.22 4.80 -3.15
C VAL A 197 -11.53 5.66 -1.94
N VAL A 198 -10.52 5.88 -1.11
CA VAL A 198 -10.62 6.62 0.14
C VAL A 198 -9.68 7.83 0.12
N ASN A 199 -10.25 9.01 0.25
CA ASN A 199 -9.55 10.27 0.44
C ASN A 199 -9.44 10.57 1.94
N GLN A 200 -8.22 10.74 2.44
CA GLN A 200 -7.94 11.09 3.84
C GLN A 200 -7.29 12.47 4.00
N SER A 201 -7.52 13.38 3.06
CA SER A 201 -7.01 14.75 3.14
C SER A 201 -7.62 15.49 4.32
N GLN A 202 -6.84 16.40 4.92
CA GLN A 202 -7.30 17.31 5.97
C GLN A 202 -7.96 16.60 7.17
N ASN A 203 -7.46 15.41 7.53
CA ASN A 203 -8.00 14.56 8.60
C ASN A 203 -9.47 14.14 8.43
N ARG A 204 -10.00 14.23 7.22
CA ARG A 204 -11.32 13.69 6.86
C ARG A 204 -11.16 12.29 6.28
N PHE A 205 -12.17 11.44 6.47
CA PHE A 205 -12.26 10.13 5.87
C PHE A 205 -13.44 10.11 4.90
N THR A 206 -13.16 10.21 3.62
CA THR A 206 -14.19 10.27 2.59
C THR A 206 -14.04 9.06 1.67
N VAL A 207 -15.10 8.28 1.53
CA VAL A 207 -15.19 7.21 0.51
C VAL A 207 -15.73 7.84 -0.76
N GLU A 208 -14.93 7.90 -1.81
CA GLU A 208 -15.30 8.52 -3.08
C GLU A 208 -15.89 7.50 -4.06
N THR A 209 -15.39 6.27 -4.02
CA THR A 209 -15.88 5.15 -4.82
C THR A 209 -16.03 3.95 -3.91
N CYS A 210 -17.10 3.19 -4.08
CA CYS A 210 -17.33 1.96 -3.32
C CYS A 210 -18.14 0.98 -4.17
N HIS A 211 -17.47 -0.06 -4.66
CA HIS A 211 -18.06 -1.18 -5.41
C HIS A 211 -17.81 -2.47 -4.61
N ILE A 212 -18.54 -2.63 -3.51
CA ILE A 212 -18.58 -3.91 -2.79
C ILE A 212 -19.70 -4.72 -3.44
N SER A 213 -19.35 -5.82 -4.12
CA SER A 213 -20.34 -6.72 -4.68
C SER A 213 -21.11 -7.38 -3.53
N GLU A 214 -22.37 -7.09 -3.41
CA GLU A 214 -23.32 -7.88 -2.62
C GLU A 214 -23.59 -9.17 -3.41
N ASN A 215 -22.83 -10.23 -3.13
CA ASN A 215 -23.13 -11.58 -3.62
C ASN A 215 -23.69 -12.40 -2.48
#